data_950d8c7ea1c54dc9a1b33cee27a1e274
#
_entry.id   950d8c7ea1c54dc9a1b33cee27a1e274
#
_cell.length_a   1.000
_cell.length_b   1.000
_cell.length_c   1.000
_cell.angle_alpha   90.00
_cell.angle_beta   90.00
_cell.angle_gamma   90.00
#
_symmetry.space_group_name_H-M   'P 1'
#
loop_
_entity.id
_entity.type
_entity.pdbx_description
1 polymer ?
#
loop_
_entity_poly.entity_id
_entity_poly.type
_entity_poly.pdbx_seq_one_letter_code
_entity_poly.pdbx_strand_id
1 'polypeptide(L)'
;MATLLIRSENDITLAYFQDVRIIDESRISSLGQELTELINNAENNQIILNFQNVSFMSSAMIGKLVLFGKKCKAAKVALRMCNINENVEEVFSLMKLGKVFDIDKDEETSKKKIGKKSWFGG
;
A
#
# COMPACT_ATOMS: atom_id res chain seq x y z
N MET A 1 -11.23 1.31 -15.95
CA MET A 1 -9.82 1.37 -16.28
C MET A 1 -8.95 1.20 -15.04
N ALA A 2 -8.02 0.26 -15.07
CA ALA A 2 -7.20 -0.02 -13.92
C ALA A 2 -6.24 1.12 -13.61
N THR A 3 -6.14 1.48 -12.34
CA THR A 3 -5.23 2.51 -11.87
C THR A 3 -4.04 1.90 -11.14
N LEU A 4 -4.15 0.63 -10.77
CA LEU A 4 -3.06 -0.13 -10.17
C LEU A 4 -2.57 -1.20 -11.13
N LEU A 5 -1.26 -1.35 -11.19
CA LEU A 5 -0.67 -2.46 -11.93
C LEU A 5 -0.44 -3.57 -10.91
N ILE A 6 -1.03 -4.73 -11.15
CA ILE A 6 -0.99 -5.84 -10.20
C ILE A 6 -0.09 -6.95 -10.75
N ARG A 7 0.79 -7.46 -9.89
CA ARG A 7 1.65 -8.59 -10.23
C ARG A 7 1.62 -9.59 -9.07
N SER A 8 1.85 -10.83 -9.39
CA SER A 8 1.93 -11.88 -8.39
C SER A 8 3.32 -12.49 -8.46
N GLU A 9 3.99 -12.57 -7.33
CA GLU A 9 5.36 -13.07 -7.28
C GLU A 9 5.61 -13.76 -5.94
N ASN A 10 5.98 -15.02 -5.98
CA ASN A 10 6.27 -15.80 -4.77
C ASN A 10 5.14 -15.74 -3.73
N ASP A 11 3.91 -15.86 -4.20
CA ASP A 11 2.72 -15.82 -3.36
C ASP A 11 2.49 -14.47 -2.69
N ILE A 12 3.05 -13.42 -3.26
CA ILE A 12 2.84 -12.05 -2.78
C ILE A 12 2.13 -11.27 -3.88
N THR A 13 1.10 -10.51 -3.51
CA THR A 13 0.45 -9.60 -4.44
C THR A 13 1.17 -8.26 -4.40
N LEU A 14 1.73 -7.87 -5.54
CA LEU A 14 2.43 -6.60 -5.68
C LEU A 14 1.53 -5.64 -6.43
N ALA A 15 1.32 -4.46 -5.88
CA ALA A 15 0.50 -3.44 -6.51
C ALA A 15 1.30 -2.16 -6.68
N TYR A 16 1.32 -1.66 -7.91
CA TYR A 16 2.08 -0.47 -8.27
C TYR A 16 1.13 0.65 -8.64
N PHE A 17 1.28 1.80 -7.98
CA PHE A 17 0.53 2.99 -8.37
C PHE A 17 1.14 3.54 -9.64
N GLN A 18 0.31 3.85 -10.61
CA GLN A 18 0.77 4.36 -11.90
C GLN A 18 0.68 5.89 -11.99
N ASP A 19 -0.11 6.50 -11.13
CA ASP A 19 -0.27 7.94 -11.11
C ASP A 19 0.91 8.63 -10.45
N VAL A 20 1.39 9.69 -11.07
CA VAL A 20 2.48 10.48 -10.48
C VAL A 20 1.94 11.35 -9.36
N ARG A 21 0.76 11.93 -9.56
CA ARG A 21 0.12 12.77 -8.55
C ARG A 21 -1.30 12.27 -8.31
N ILE A 22 -1.61 12.00 -7.06
CA ILE A 22 -2.93 11.46 -6.70
C ILE A 22 -3.68 12.51 -5.89
N ILE A 23 -4.43 13.36 -6.58
CA ILE A 23 -5.13 14.48 -5.95
C ILE A 23 -6.59 14.59 -6.39
N ASP A 24 -6.96 13.96 -7.49
CA ASP A 24 -8.30 14.05 -8.05
C ASP A 24 -9.28 13.13 -7.32
N GLU A 25 -10.43 13.68 -6.90
CA GLU A 25 -11.42 12.93 -6.14
C GLU A 25 -11.90 11.64 -6.81
N SER A 26 -12.17 11.71 -8.12
CA SER A 26 -12.66 10.52 -8.81
C SER A 26 -11.57 9.44 -8.90
N ARG A 27 -10.32 9.85 -9.06
CA ARG A 27 -9.20 8.91 -9.06
C ARG A 27 -9.02 8.28 -7.70
N ILE A 28 -9.12 9.09 -6.66
CA ILE A 28 -8.98 8.60 -5.29
C ILE A 28 -10.07 7.59 -4.98
N SER A 29 -11.29 7.86 -5.40
CA SER A 29 -12.40 6.94 -5.23
C SER A 29 -12.16 5.62 -5.95
N SER A 30 -11.71 5.68 -7.21
CA SER A 30 -11.39 4.49 -7.99
C SER A 30 -10.27 3.68 -7.36
N LEU A 31 -9.22 4.34 -6.90
CA LEU A 31 -8.11 3.68 -6.23
C LEU A 31 -8.58 3.00 -4.95
N GLY A 32 -9.44 3.66 -4.19
CA GLY A 32 -9.98 3.08 -2.97
C GLY A 32 -10.71 1.77 -3.24
N GLN A 33 -11.49 1.72 -4.33
CA GLN A 33 -12.20 0.51 -4.72
C GLN A 33 -11.23 -0.59 -5.15
N GLU A 34 -10.22 -0.24 -5.95
CA GLU A 34 -9.24 -1.22 -6.39
C GLU A 34 -8.45 -1.80 -5.23
N LEU A 35 -8.11 -0.96 -4.25
CA LEU A 35 -7.41 -1.42 -3.06
C LEU A 35 -8.27 -2.42 -2.28
N THR A 36 -9.56 -2.13 -2.14
CA THR A 36 -10.47 -3.05 -1.45
C THR A 36 -10.53 -4.40 -2.18
N GLU A 37 -10.55 -4.38 -3.50
CA GLU A 37 -10.55 -5.60 -4.30
C GLU A 37 -9.27 -6.41 -4.11
N LEU A 38 -8.14 -5.74 -3.88
CA LEU A 38 -6.89 -6.44 -3.61
C LEU A 38 -7.00 -7.35 -2.41
N ILE A 39 -7.70 -6.93 -1.37
CA ILE A 39 -7.85 -7.73 -0.17
C ILE A 39 -8.56 -9.03 -0.48
N ASN A 40 -9.59 -8.97 -1.31
CA ASN A 40 -10.37 -10.15 -1.67
C ASN A 40 -9.60 -11.12 -2.55
N ASN A 41 -8.61 -10.62 -3.28
CA ASN A 41 -7.85 -11.41 -4.25
C ASN A 41 -6.39 -11.61 -3.89
N ALA A 42 -6.00 -11.21 -2.68
CA ALA A 42 -4.59 -11.29 -2.28
C ALA A 42 -4.12 -12.73 -2.13
N GLU A 43 -2.99 -13.02 -2.74
CA GLU A 43 -2.39 -14.34 -2.60
C GLU A 43 -1.73 -14.48 -1.24
N ASN A 44 -1.96 -15.60 -0.60
CA ASN A 44 -1.43 -15.88 0.74
C ASN A 44 -1.66 -14.75 1.74
N ASN A 45 -2.65 -13.90 1.48
CA ASN A 45 -2.96 -12.77 2.34
C ASN A 45 -1.74 -11.87 2.57
N GLN A 46 -0.98 -11.62 1.49
CA GLN A 46 0.20 -10.76 1.54
C GLN A 46 0.14 -9.73 0.42
N ILE A 47 0.19 -8.45 0.78
CA ILE A 47 0.15 -7.35 -0.19
C ILE A 47 1.31 -6.40 0.04
N ILE A 48 1.98 -6.02 -1.04
CA ILE A 48 3.00 -4.97 -1.00
C ILE A 48 2.54 -3.87 -1.96
N LEU A 49 2.42 -2.65 -1.45
CA LEU A 49 2.12 -1.47 -2.26
C LEU A 49 3.42 -0.75 -2.59
N ASN A 50 3.70 -0.59 -3.87
CA ASN A 50 4.90 0.09 -4.34
C ASN A 50 4.53 1.47 -4.86
N PHE A 51 5.15 2.50 -4.30
CA PHE A 51 4.87 3.90 -4.61
C PHE A 51 5.94 4.57 -5.48
N GLN A 52 6.77 3.77 -6.16
CA GLN A 52 7.91 4.34 -6.88
C GLN A 52 7.55 5.41 -7.91
N ASN A 53 6.37 5.34 -8.49
CA ASN A 53 5.94 6.33 -9.49
C ASN A 53 5.25 7.54 -8.88
N VAL A 54 4.92 7.49 -7.60
CA VAL A 54 4.14 8.54 -6.95
C VAL A 54 5.05 9.62 -6.40
N SER A 55 4.87 10.86 -6.88
CA SER A 55 5.64 11.99 -6.36
C SER A 55 4.86 12.76 -5.31
N PHE A 56 3.53 12.69 -5.36
CA PHE A 56 2.68 13.42 -4.42
C PHE A 56 1.32 12.76 -4.30
N MET A 57 0.74 12.81 -3.10
CA MET A 57 -0.65 12.43 -2.92
C MET A 57 -1.28 13.33 -1.86
N SER A 58 -2.58 13.57 -2.02
CA SER A 58 -3.31 14.42 -1.11
C SER A 58 -3.60 13.70 0.21
N SER A 59 -3.96 14.48 1.23
CA SER A 59 -4.34 13.89 2.51
C SER A 59 -5.59 13.00 2.38
N ALA A 60 -6.47 13.32 1.40
CA ALA A 60 -7.63 12.46 1.14
C ALA A 60 -7.22 11.07 0.69
N MET A 61 -6.20 10.98 -0.17
CA MET A 61 -5.70 9.69 -0.61
C MET A 61 -5.05 8.94 0.56
N ILE A 62 -4.31 9.65 1.38
CA ILE A 62 -3.69 9.04 2.55
C ILE A 62 -4.76 8.51 3.49
N GLY A 63 -5.88 9.21 3.62
CA GLY A 63 -7.03 8.72 4.39
C GLY A 63 -7.55 7.41 3.84
N LYS A 64 -7.61 7.26 2.51
CA LYS A 64 -8.02 6.01 1.89
C LYS A 64 -7.04 4.89 2.21
N LEU A 65 -5.74 5.20 2.25
CA LEU A 65 -4.72 4.20 2.60
C LEU A 65 -4.87 3.76 4.06
N VAL A 66 -5.22 4.68 4.95
CA VAL A 66 -5.45 4.33 6.36
C VAL A 66 -6.62 3.37 6.47
N LEU A 67 -7.72 3.64 5.76
CA LEU A 67 -8.88 2.75 5.74
C LEU A 67 -8.51 1.38 5.17
N PHE A 68 -7.75 1.39 4.10
CA PHE A 68 -7.27 0.14 3.49
C PHE A 68 -6.44 -0.67 4.47
N GLY A 69 -5.53 -0.01 5.19
CA GLY A 69 -4.71 -0.67 6.21
C GLY A 69 -5.55 -1.32 7.30
N LYS A 70 -6.61 -0.64 7.72
CA LYS A 70 -7.53 -1.18 8.73
C LYS A 70 -8.28 -2.40 8.19
N LYS A 71 -8.69 -2.35 6.94
CA LYS A 71 -9.37 -3.48 6.29
C LYS A 71 -8.44 -4.69 6.15
N CYS A 72 -7.18 -4.44 5.81
CA CYS A 72 -6.18 -5.50 5.74
C CYS A 72 -6.03 -6.17 7.09
N LYS A 73 -5.91 -5.39 8.14
CA LYS A 73 -5.74 -5.91 9.49
C LYS A 73 -6.95 -6.75 9.90
N ALA A 74 -8.15 -6.26 9.62
CA ALA A 74 -9.38 -6.99 9.94
C ALA A 74 -9.48 -8.31 9.18
N ALA A 75 -8.98 -8.34 7.94
CA ALA A 75 -9.00 -9.53 7.10
C ALA A 75 -7.78 -10.43 7.32
N LYS A 76 -6.89 -10.03 8.21
CA LYS A 76 -5.65 -10.75 8.48
C LYS A 76 -4.73 -10.83 7.26
N VAL A 77 -4.70 -9.74 6.51
CA VAL A 77 -3.82 -9.59 5.35
C VAL A 77 -2.59 -8.78 5.77
N ALA A 78 -1.42 -9.32 5.54
CA ALA A 78 -0.18 -8.62 5.83
C ALA A 78 0.03 -7.55 4.75
N LEU A 79 0.35 -6.33 5.18
CA LEU A 79 0.55 -5.19 4.29
C LEU A 79 1.88 -4.52 4.56
N ARG A 80 2.65 -4.28 3.50
CA ARG A 80 3.84 -3.46 3.59
C ARG A 80 3.82 -2.46 2.44
N MET A 81 4.49 -1.34 2.65
CA MET A 81 4.61 -0.28 1.65
C MET A 81 6.07 -0.01 1.37
N CYS A 82 6.41 0.33 0.15
CA CYS A 82 7.80 0.60 -0.20
C CYS A 82 7.95 1.68 -1.26
N ASN A 83 9.16 2.17 -1.40
CA ASN A 83 9.52 3.18 -2.41
C ASN A 83 8.71 4.47 -2.29
N ILE A 84 8.49 4.91 -1.05
CA ILE A 84 7.77 6.16 -0.79
C ILE A 84 8.80 7.31 -0.87
N ASN A 85 8.51 8.33 -1.68
CA ASN A 85 9.44 9.44 -1.80
C ASN A 85 9.35 10.40 -0.61
N GLU A 86 10.30 11.31 -0.54
CA GLU A 86 10.40 12.24 0.59
C GLU A 86 9.16 13.09 0.81
N ASN A 87 8.54 13.53 -0.28
CA ASN A 87 7.35 14.39 -0.16
C ASN A 87 6.19 13.65 0.49
N VAL A 88 5.95 12.41 0.06
CA VAL A 88 4.88 11.59 0.61
C VAL A 88 5.22 11.15 2.03
N GLU A 89 6.47 10.80 2.26
CA GLU A 89 6.94 10.40 3.58
C GLU A 89 6.76 11.52 4.59
N GLU A 90 7.01 12.76 4.17
CA GLU A 90 6.81 13.92 5.04
C GLU A 90 5.36 14.05 5.48
N VAL A 91 4.41 13.85 4.56
CA VAL A 91 2.99 13.91 4.90
C VAL A 91 2.63 12.78 5.87
N PHE A 92 3.17 11.59 5.62
CA PHE A 92 2.96 10.45 6.53
C PHE A 92 3.46 10.78 7.93
N SER A 93 4.63 11.42 8.01
CA SER A 93 5.23 11.83 9.26
C SER A 93 4.35 12.83 10.01
N LEU A 94 3.87 13.85 9.28
CA LEU A 94 3.00 14.88 9.86
C LEU A 94 1.71 14.28 10.40
N MET A 95 1.19 13.25 9.75
CA MET A 95 -0.02 12.56 10.17
C MET A 95 0.26 11.43 11.16
N LYS A 96 1.51 11.28 11.57
CA LYS A 96 1.94 10.25 12.53
C LYS A 96 1.61 8.82 12.07
N LEU A 97 1.75 8.58 10.79
CA LEU A 97 1.43 7.28 10.20
C LEU A 97 2.62 6.31 10.14
N GLY A 98 3.81 6.77 10.50
CA GLY A 98 4.98 5.91 10.51
C GLY A 98 4.86 4.70 11.41
N LYS A 99 3.99 4.77 12.41
CA LYS A 99 3.74 3.66 13.31
C LYS A 99 2.52 2.84 12.92
N VAL A 100 1.73 3.36 11.98
CA VAL A 100 0.51 2.70 11.52
C VAL A 100 0.83 1.71 10.40
N PHE A 101 1.78 2.06 9.55
CA PHE A 101 2.16 1.24 8.40
C PHE A 101 3.58 0.72 8.52
N ASP A 102 3.80 -0.47 8.00
CA ASP A 102 5.13 -1.03 7.84
C ASP A 102 5.68 -0.51 6.51
N ILE A 103 6.65 0.38 6.60
CA ILE A 103 7.22 1.05 5.43
C ILE A 103 8.68 0.64 5.26
N ASP A 104 9.02 0.22 4.06
CA ASP A 104 10.38 -0.19 3.73
C ASP A 104 10.95 0.71 2.64
N LYS A 105 12.27 0.75 2.55
CA LYS A 105 12.91 1.61 1.56
C LYS A 105 12.69 1.11 0.12
N ASP A 106 12.62 -0.20 -0.07
CA ASP A 106 12.44 -0.76 -1.40
C ASP A 106 11.64 -2.06 -1.36
N GLU A 107 11.28 -2.53 -2.56
CA GLU A 107 10.45 -3.71 -2.71
C GLU A 107 11.12 -4.99 -2.21
N GLU A 108 12.42 -5.14 -2.45
CA GLU A 108 13.14 -6.32 -2.01
C GLU A 108 13.11 -6.47 -0.49
N THR A 109 13.25 -5.35 0.20
CA THR A 109 13.17 -5.34 1.67
C THR A 109 11.78 -5.74 2.12
N SER A 110 10.74 -5.21 1.46
CA SER A 110 9.36 -5.58 1.79
C SER A 110 9.10 -7.06 1.59
N LYS A 111 9.59 -7.62 0.48
CA LYS A 111 9.43 -9.05 0.21
C LYS A 111 10.04 -9.91 1.28
N LYS A 112 11.22 -9.54 1.75
CA LYS A 112 11.91 -10.30 2.79
C LYS A 112 11.17 -10.22 4.12
N LYS A 113 10.65 -9.06 4.45
CA LYS A 113 10.02 -8.85 5.75
C LYS A 113 8.59 -9.33 5.84
N ILE A 114 7.84 -9.31 4.75
CA ILE A 114 6.42 -9.64 4.81
C ILE A 114 6.17 -11.08 5.25
N GLY A 115 6.95 -12.01 4.76
CA GLY A 115 6.84 -13.40 5.17
C GLY A 115 7.14 -13.62 6.64
N LYS A 116 8.18 -12.96 7.10
CA LYS A 116 8.59 -13.07 8.51
C LYS A 116 7.58 -12.42 9.43
N LYS A 117 7.01 -11.30 9.00
CA LYS A 117 6.04 -10.58 9.78
C LYS A 117 4.79 -11.41 10.00
N SER A 118 4.28 -12.03 8.96
CA SER A 118 3.08 -12.86 9.08
C SER A 118 3.36 -14.11 9.91
N TRP A 119 4.59 -14.56 9.94
CA TRP A 119 4.98 -15.71 10.73
C TRP A 119 4.82 -15.45 12.23
N PHE A 120 5.28 -14.29 12.68
CA PHE A 120 5.15 -13.94 14.08
C PHE A 120 3.82 -13.31 14.43
N GLY A 121 3.09 -12.92 13.46
CA GLY A 121 1.95 -12.32 13.57
C GLY A 121 0.96 -12.31 14.27
N GLY A 122 1.73 -12.75 13.93
CA GLY A 122 1.09 -12.59 14.57
C GLY A 122 -0.02 -11.86 14.54
#